data_55bde3b01667af643b7b93b54065e9a6
#
_entry.id   55bde3b01667af643b7b93b54065e9a6
#
_cell.length_a   1.000
_cell.length_b   1.000
_cell.length_c   1.000
_cell.angle_alpha   90.00
_cell.angle_beta   90.00
_cell.angle_gamma   90.00
#
_symmetry.space_group_name_H-M   'P 1'
#
loop_
_entity.id
_entity.type
_entity.pdbx_description
1 polymer ?
#
loop_
_entity_poly.entity_id
_entity_poly.type
_entity_poly.pdbx_seq_one_letter_code
_entity_poly.pdbx_strand_id
1 'polypeptide(L)'
;MAYSVQKSRLAKVAGVSLVLLLAACSSDSRYKRQVSGDEAYLQASPLSELHAPAGMILPIQVGDYNIPVANSTGAVGKALDIRPPAQPLALVSGARTQFNGDTATLMVENGRSGSLWAQVTSILQAKNYVIAKRDDASQTLNTDWVEWNRLDEDQQYRGRYQISVKPQGYQQAVVVKLVNLEQAGKPVADPASLQRYSTAMLNVISEGLDMNATSAQNAAQRSAGATFDVQSAADDTGLPMLV
;
A
#
# COMPACT_ATOMS: atom_id res chain seq x y z
N MET A 1 -38.59 -51.03 -1.72
CA MET A 1 -37.66 -50.14 -2.50
C MET A 1 -37.81 -48.60 -2.23
N ALA A 2 -38.61 -48.15 -1.25
CA ALA A 2 -38.80 -46.72 -0.99
C ALA A 2 -37.75 -46.09 -0.04
N TYR A 3 -37.04 -46.89 0.78
CA TYR A 3 -36.09 -46.42 1.79
C TYR A 3 -34.76 -45.87 1.23
N SER A 4 -34.35 -46.26 0.04
CA SER A 4 -33.05 -45.90 -0.51
C SER A 4 -33.05 -44.49 -1.14
N VAL A 5 -34.19 -44.05 -1.70
CA VAL A 5 -34.33 -42.73 -2.32
C VAL A 5 -34.35 -41.58 -1.32
N GLN A 6 -34.89 -41.85 -0.12
CA GLN A 6 -34.99 -40.85 0.94
C GLN A 6 -33.64 -40.53 1.58
N LYS A 7 -32.75 -41.53 1.76
CA LYS A 7 -31.40 -41.37 2.27
C LYS A 7 -30.51 -40.52 1.30
N SER A 8 -30.66 -40.70 0.00
CA SER A 8 -29.89 -39.97 -0.98
C SER A 8 -30.30 -38.48 -1.06
N ARG A 9 -31.57 -38.17 -0.84
CA ARG A 9 -32.05 -36.76 -0.79
C ARG A 9 -31.60 -36.06 0.48
N LEU A 10 -31.64 -36.72 1.64
CA LEU A 10 -31.12 -36.21 2.90
C LEU A 10 -29.61 -35.95 2.84
N ALA A 11 -28.82 -36.83 2.24
CA ALA A 11 -27.38 -36.62 2.06
C ALA A 11 -27.06 -35.46 1.15
N LYS A 12 -27.83 -35.25 0.07
CA LYS A 12 -27.67 -34.08 -0.82
C LYS A 12 -28.03 -32.77 -0.13
N VAL A 13 -29.12 -32.74 0.65
CA VAL A 13 -29.52 -31.54 1.42
C VAL A 13 -28.48 -31.21 2.50
N ALA A 14 -27.99 -32.24 3.24
CA ALA A 14 -26.93 -32.06 4.23
C ALA A 14 -25.61 -31.55 3.61
N GLY A 15 -25.26 -32.08 2.43
CA GLY A 15 -24.08 -31.60 1.69
C GLY A 15 -24.18 -30.15 1.23
N VAL A 16 -25.33 -29.74 0.69
CA VAL A 16 -25.58 -28.35 0.28
C VAL A 16 -25.58 -27.41 1.49
N SER A 17 -26.20 -27.81 2.61
CA SER A 17 -26.21 -27.02 3.85
C SER A 17 -24.80 -26.85 4.44
N LEU A 18 -23.95 -27.89 4.38
CA LEU A 18 -22.56 -27.80 4.83
C LEU A 18 -21.73 -26.85 3.97
N VAL A 19 -21.90 -26.87 2.65
CA VAL A 19 -21.21 -25.94 1.74
C VAL A 19 -21.66 -24.49 1.99
N LEU A 20 -22.95 -24.26 2.24
CA LEU A 20 -23.45 -22.93 2.58
C LEU A 20 -22.91 -22.40 3.90
N LEU A 21 -22.76 -23.28 4.91
CA LEU A 21 -22.15 -22.91 6.20
C LEU A 21 -20.65 -22.59 6.07
N LEU A 22 -19.93 -23.28 5.20
CA LEU A 22 -18.51 -23.00 4.94
C LEU A 22 -18.33 -21.70 4.14
N ALA A 23 -19.25 -21.35 3.26
CA ALA A 23 -19.23 -20.07 2.54
C ALA A 23 -19.49 -18.86 3.45
N ALA A 24 -20.18 -19.04 4.57
CA ALA A 24 -20.45 -17.96 5.54
C ALA A 24 -19.20 -17.52 6.34
N CYS A 25 -18.10 -18.27 6.29
CA CYS A 25 -16.83 -17.94 6.95
C CYS A 25 -15.86 -17.15 6.03
N SER A 26 -16.31 -16.59 4.93
CA SER A 26 -15.47 -15.66 4.15
C SER A 26 -15.23 -14.41 5.00
N SER A 27 -14.02 -14.26 5.54
CA SER A 27 -13.61 -13.02 6.21
C SER A 27 -13.56 -11.91 5.15
N ASP A 28 -14.63 -11.15 5.05
CA ASP A 28 -14.68 -9.99 4.17
C ASP A 28 -13.65 -8.96 4.65
N SER A 29 -12.56 -8.81 3.89
CA SER A 29 -11.47 -7.89 4.23
C SER A 29 -11.90 -6.42 4.25
N ARG A 30 -13.08 -6.09 3.71
CA ARG A 30 -13.66 -4.76 3.78
C ARG A 30 -13.92 -4.30 5.22
N TYR A 31 -14.23 -5.23 6.13
CA TYR A 31 -14.42 -4.91 7.54
C TYR A 31 -13.13 -4.47 8.25
N LYS A 32 -11.96 -4.75 7.69
CA LYS A 32 -10.68 -4.35 8.31
C LYS A 32 -10.47 -2.83 8.36
N ARG A 33 -11.21 -2.06 7.58
CA ARG A 33 -11.17 -0.59 7.58
C ARG A 33 -12.15 0.04 8.56
N GLN A 34 -13.12 -0.71 9.09
CA GLN A 34 -14.19 -0.23 9.94
C GLN A 34 -13.98 -0.62 11.39
N VAL A 35 -14.44 0.23 12.30
CA VAL A 35 -14.52 -0.11 13.72
C VAL A 35 -15.49 -1.29 13.90
N SER A 36 -15.06 -2.32 14.62
CA SER A 36 -15.94 -3.41 15.01
C SER A 36 -16.70 -3.05 16.30
N GLY A 37 -17.99 -3.37 16.36
CA GLY A 37 -18.79 -3.19 17.56
C GLY A 37 -20.13 -2.47 17.30
N ASP A 38 -20.79 -2.16 18.39
CA ASP A 38 -22.06 -1.45 18.42
C ASP A 38 -21.83 0.06 18.32
N GLU A 39 -22.70 0.74 17.58
CA GLU A 39 -22.67 2.21 17.40
C GLU A 39 -23.65 2.93 18.32
N ALA A 40 -24.25 2.24 19.32
CA ALA A 40 -25.21 2.83 20.25
C ALA A 40 -24.67 4.06 21.00
N TYR A 41 -23.33 4.13 21.19
CA TYR A 41 -22.69 5.29 21.82
C TYR A 41 -22.86 6.60 21.04
N LEU A 42 -23.07 6.54 19.70
CA LEU A 42 -23.32 7.73 18.87
C LEU A 42 -24.69 8.37 19.16
N GLN A 43 -25.61 7.59 19.74
CA GLN A 43 -26.96 8.03 20.14
C GLN A 43 -27.08 8.26 21.65
N ALA A 44 -25.97 8.14 22.38
CA ALA A 44 -25.97 8.37 23.82
C ALA A 44 -26.35 9.83 24.13
N SER A 45 -27.28 10.00 25.07
CA SER A 45 -27.63 11.32 25.56
C SER A 45 -26.44 12.01 26.23
N PRO A 46 -26.36 13.35 26.14
CA PRO A 46 -25.34 14.08 26.89
C PRO A 46 -25.37 13.72 28.39
N LEU A 47 -24.23 13.75 29.03
CA LEU A 47 -24.15 13.54 30.46
C LEU A 47 -25.01 14.60 31.18
N SER A 48 -25.80 14.16 32.16
CA SER A 48 -26.53 15.06 33.03
C SER A 48 -25.57 15.86 33.89
N GLU A 49 -25.89 17.12 34.16
CA GLU A 49 -25.11 17.94 35.08
C GLU A 49 -25.06 17.31 36.47
N LEU A 50 -23.90 17.39 37.09
CA LEU A 50 -23.70 16.95 38.48
C LEU A 50 -24.43 17.88 39.41
N HIS A 51 -25.42 17.35 40.13
CA HIS A 51 -26.10 18.06 41.20
C HIS A 51 -25.64 17.58 42.57
N ALA A 52 -25.27 18.54 43.43
CA ALA A 52 -24.95 18.20 44.81
C ALA A 52 -26.21 17.80 45.56
N PRO A 53 -26.17 16.74 46.41
CA PRO A 53 -27.24 16.49 47.37
C PRO A 53 -27.43 17.65 48.30
N ALA A 54 -28.66 17.76 48.90
CA ALA A 54 -28.95 18.83 49.84
C ALA A 54 -27.94 18.87 51.01
N GLY A 55 -27.31 20.04 51.23
CA GLY A 55 -26.29 20.22 52.27
C GLY A 55 -24.85 19.98 51.81
N MET A 56 -24.60 19.59 50.55
CA MET A 56 -23.24 19.50 50.00
C MET A 56 -23.01 20.63 48.98
N ILE A 57 -21.79 21.11 48.94
CA ILE A 57 -21.32 22.07 47.93
C ILE A 57 -20.32 21.34 47.03
N LEU A 58 -20.57 21.39 45.72
CA LEU A 58 -19.58 20.86 44.76
C LEU A 58 -18.29 21.69 44.82
N PRO A 59 -17.11 21.04 44.74
CA PRO A 59 -15.85 21.76 44.64
C PRO A 59 -15.85 22.69 43.45
N ILE A 60 -15.23 23.86 43.59
CA ILE A 60 -15.03 24.77 42.47
C ILE A 60 -14.13 24.07 41.46
N GLN A 61 -14.59 24.01 40.19
CA GLN A 61 -13.76 23.48 39.13
C GLN A 61 -12.55 24.37 38.92
N VAL A 62 -11.38 23.85 39.21
CA VAL A 62 -10.10 24.48 38.90
C VAL A 62 -9.77 24.09 37.46
N GLY A 63 -9.67 25.07 36.57
CA GLY A 63 -9.55 24.87 35.13
C GLY A 63 -8.25 24.22 34.61
N ASP A 64 -7.34 23.81 35.51
CA ASP A 64 -6.01 23.26 35.16
C ASP A 64 -6.07 21.95 34.35
N TYR A 65 -7.20 21.24 34.34
CA TYR A 65 -7.43 19.98 33.63
C TYR A 65 -8.61 20.05 32.66
N ASN A 66 -9.02 21.23 32.26
CA ASN A 66 -10.08 21.37 31.26
C ASN A 66 -9.57 20.90 29.90
N ILE A 67 -10.16 19.83 29.42
CA ILE A 67 -9.98 19.39 28.03
C ILE A 67 -10.95 20.20 27.18
N PRO A 68 -10.47 21.09 26.29
CA PRO A 68 -11.35 21.80 25.38
C PRO A 68 -12.07 20.78 24.48
N VAL A 69 -13.39 20.79 24.52
CA VAL A 69 -14.21 19.99 23.59
C VAL A 69 -14.04 20.62 22.23
N ALA A 70 -13.14 20.07 21.42
CA ALA A 70 -13.04 20.44 20.03
C ALA A 70 -14.31 19.92 19.30
N ASN A 71 -15.02 20.80 18.61
CA ASN A 71 -16.06 20.41 17.68
C ASN A 71 -15.38 19.71 16.49
N SER A 72 -15.08 18.43 16.64
CA SER A 72 -14.53 17.63 15.55
C SER A 72 -15.63 17.32 14.55
N THR A 73 -15.50 17.82 13.35
CA THR A 73 -16.30 17.42 12.20
C THR A 73 -15.54 16.33 11.45
N GLY A 74 -16.14 15.15 11.29
CA GLY A 74 -15.49 14.05 10.58
C GLY A 74 -16.33 12.78 10.60
N ALA A 75 -15.83 11.73 9.95
CA ALA A 75 -16.47 10.43 9.95
C ALA A 75 -16.38 9.82 11.36
N VAL A 76 -17.49 9.22 11.82
CA VAL A 76 -17.59 8.55 13.12
C VAL A 76 -18.13 7.13 12.95
N GLY A 77 -17.89 6.28 13.94
CA GLY A 77 -18.37 4.91 13.93
C GLY A 77 -17.84 4.11 12.74
N LYS A 78 -18.70 3.37 12.07
CA LYS A 78 -18.35 2.55 10.89
C LYS A 78 -17.97 3.36 9.65
N ALA A 79 -18.29 4.65 9.62
CA ALA A 79 -17.86 5.53 8.55
C ALA A 79 -16.36 5.94 8.67
N LEU A 80 -15.77 5.78 9.88
CA LEU A 80 -14.37 6.08 10.12
C LEU A 80 -13.47 4.97 9.54
N ASP A 81 -12.53 5.35 8.69
CA ASP A 81 -11.46 4.46 8.22
C ASP A 81 -10.35 4.36 9.26
N ILE A 82 -10.24 3.19 9.91
CA ILE A 82 -9.24 2.92 10.96
C ILE A 82 -7.94 2.30 10.43
N ARG A 83 -7.80 2.14 9.12
CA ARG A 83 -6.55 1.62 8.54
C ARG A 83 -5.41 2.58 8.84
N PRO A 84 -4.20 2.05 9.09
CA PRO A 84 -3.03 2.91 9.27
C PRO A 84 -2.78 3.74 8.00
N PRO A 85 -2.22 4.96 8.13
CA PRO A 85 -1.81 5.76 7.00
C PRO A 85 -0.84 4.98 6.11
N ALA A 86 -1.04 5.05 4.81
CA ALA A 86 -0.09 4.45 3.87
C ALA A 86 1.24 5.20 3.94
N GLN A 87 2.33 4.46 4.05
CA GLN A 87 3.68 5.03 4.07
C GLN A 87 4.44 4.64 2.80
N PRO A 88 5.15 5.59 2.18
CA PRO A 88 6.02 5.28 1.08
C PRO A 88 7.21 4.46 1.54
N LEU A 89 7.53 3.39 0.79
CA LEU A 89 8.58 2.45 1.11
C LEU A 89 9.91 2.87 0.46
N ALA A 90 10.96 2.99 1.28
CA ALA A 90 12.33 3.19 0.81
C ALA A 90 13.05 1.84 0.71
N LEU A 91 12.63 0.97 -0.23
CA LEU A 91 13.18 -0.38 -0.40
C LEU A 91 14.60 -0.34 -0.96
N VAL A 92 14.91 0.69 -1.72
CA VAL A 92 16.21 0.89 -2.34
C VAL A 92 17.23 1.36 -1.30
N SER A 93 18.39 0.70 -1.19
CA SER A 93 19.45 1.06 -0.25
C SER A 93 19.87 2.53 -0.42
N GLY A 94 19.98 3.28 0.70
CA GLY A 94 20.29 4.71 0.71
C GLY A 94 19.15 5.62 0.26
N ALA A 95 17.98 5.08 -0.07
CA ALA A 95 16.82 5.89 -0.45
C ALA A 95 16.10 6.46 0.77
N ARG A 96 15.40 7.58 0.54
CA ARG A 96 14.51 8.22 1.52
C ARG A 96 13.20 8.57 0.87
N THR A 97 12.13 8.50 1.63
CA THR A 97 10.79 8.83 1.14
C THR A 97 10.21 10.03 1.88
N GLN A 98 9.46 10.83 1.15
CA GLN A 98 8.67 11.94 1.70
C GLN A 98 7.26 11.89 1.14
N PHE A 99 6.33 12.44 1.90
CA PHE A 99 4.95 12.61 1.48
C PHE A 99 4.48 14.03 1.82
N ASN A 100 3.76 14.66 0.88
CA ASN A 100 3.13 15.96 1.09
C ASN A 100 1.86 16.08 0.25
N GLY A 101 0.70 16.07 0.91
CA GLY A 101 -0.61 16.22 0.28
C GLY A 101 -0.97 15.09 -0.70
N ASP A 102 -0.90 15.37 -1.98
CA ASP A 102 -1.16 14.44 -3.08
C ASP A 102 0.11 13.86 -3.72
N THR A 103 1.27 14.20 -3.16
CA THR A 103 2.58 13.95 -3.76
C THR A 103 3.44 13.08 -2.86
N ALA A 104 3.91 11.96 -3.40
CA ALA A 104 4.88 11.08 -2.77
C ALA A 104 6.22 11.16 -3.51
N THR A 105 7.32 11.23 -2.79
CA THR A 105 8.67 11.39 -3.34
C THR A 105 9.61 10.33 -2.81
N LEU A 106 10.40 9.73 -3.69
CA LEU A 106 11.50 8.84 -3.37
C LEU A 106 12.81 9.52 -3.77
N MET A 107 13.67 9.78 -2.80
CA MET A 107 15.03 10.27 -3.04
C MET A 107 15.99 9.10 -3.15
N VAL A 108 16.76 9.05 -4.22
CA VAL A 108 17.72 7.99 -4.53
C VAL A 108 19.09 8.61 -4.75
N GLU A 109 20.14 8.01 -4.19
CA GLU A 109 21.50 8.48 -4.39
C GLU A 109 21.95 8.34 -5.85
N ASN A 110 22.72 9.33 -6.30
CA ASN A 110 23.39 9.25 -7.60
C ASN A 110 24.45 8.13 -7.59
N GLY A 111 24.74 7.56 -8.76
CA GLY A 111 25.77 6.55 -8.90
C GLY A 111 25.24 5.13 -9.14
N ARG A 112 23.94 4.95 -9.27
CA ARG A 112 23.35 3.68 -9.70
C ARG A 112 23.60 3.43 -11.18
N SER A 113 23.72 2.17 -11.54
CA SER A 113 23.89 1.75 -12.94
C SER A 113 22.68 2.15 -13.78
N GLY A 114 22.89 3.02 -14.77
CA GLY A 114 21.87 3.43 -15.73
C GLY A 114 21.05 4.65 -15.32
N SER A 115 20.25 5.12 -16.24
CA SER A 115 19.35 6.28 -16.04
C SER A 115 18.16 5.90 -15.16
N LEU A 116 17.97 6.60 -14.05
CA LEU A 116 16.80 6.42 -13.17
C LEU A 116 15.48 6.65 -13.94
N TRP A 117 15.46 7.64 -14.84
CA TRP A 117 14.32 7.91 -15.72
C TRP A 117 13.96 6.70 -16.60
N ALA A 118 14.98 6.07 -17.24
CA ALA A 118 14.75 4.89 -18.05
C ALA A 118 14.23 3.70 -17.20
N GLN A 119 14.75 3.54 -15.99
CA GLN A 119 14.27 2.49 -15.08
C GLN A 119 12.80 2.72 -14.66
N VAL A 120 12.45 3.93 -14.26
CA VAL A 120 11.06 4.29 -13.89
C VAL A 120 10.10 4.05 -15.06
N THR A 121 10.44 4.48 -16.26
CA THR A 121 9.60 4.26 -17.44
C THR A 121 9.44 2.77 -17.79
N SER A 122 10.52 2.00 -17.68
CA SER A 122 10.49 0.55 -17.90
C SER A 122 9.62 -0.18 -16.86
N ILE A 123 9.67 0.22 -15.59
CA ILE A 123 8.84 -0.35 -14.52
C ILE A 123 7.35 -0.12 -14.81
N LEU A 124 6.97 1.09 -15.19
CA LEU A 124 5.57 1.41 -15.51
C LEU A 124 5.07 0.61 -16.71
N GLN A 125 5.89 0.46 -17.75
CA GLN A 125 5.58 -0.36 -18.91
C GLN A 125 5.45 -1.85 -18.55
N ALA A 126 6.35 -2.38 -17.73
CA ALA A 126 6.30 -3.77 -17.27
C ALA A 126 5.04 -4.07 -16.42
N LYS A 127 4.49 -3.05 -15.74
CA LYS A 127 3.21 -3.13 -15.01
C LYS A 127 2.00 -2.89 -15.92
N ASN A 128 2.19 -2.72 -17.23
CA ASN A 128 1.14 -2.42 -18.22
C ASN A 128 0.38 -1.12 -17.93
N TYR A 129 1.01 -0.15 -17.27
CA TYR A 129 0.40 1.15 -17.07
C TYR A 129 0.50 1.98 -18.36
N VAL A 130 -0.64 2.48 -18.83
CA VAL A 130 -0.70 3.27 -20.06
C VAL A 130 -0.13 4.66 -19.80
N ILE A 131 0.87 5.05 -20.58
CA ILE A 131 1.46 6.39 -20.55
C ILE A 131 0.72 7.25 -21.55
N ALA A 132 -0.06 8.23 -21.06
CA ALA A 132 -0.83 9.14 -21.89
C ALA A 132 0.03 10.26 -22.52
N LYS A 133 1.04 10.72 -21.78
CA LYS A 133 1.99 11.75 -22.25
C LYS A 133 3.37 11.47 -21.65
N ARG A 134 4.41 11.67 -22.46
CA ARG A 134 5.81 11.53 -22.03
C ARG A 134 6.64 12.66 -22.60
N ASP A 135 7.47 13.23 -21.76
CA ASP A 135 8.47 14.24 -22.13
C ASP A 135 9.82 13.81 -21.54
N ASP A 136 10.69 13.34 -22.41
CA ASP A 136 12.03 12.87 -22.02
C ASP A 136 12.98 14.00 -21.68
N ALA A 137 12.77 15.18 -22.23
CA ALA A 137 13.62 16.36 -21.96
C ALA A 137 13.43 16.85 -20.53
N SER A 138 12.20 16.93 -20.06
CA SER A 138 11.85 17.29 -18.68
C SER A 138 11.80 16.09 -17.73
N GLN A 139 12.04 14.87 -18.23
CA GLN A 139 11.90 13.61 -17.50
C GLN A 139 10.55 13.53 -16.73
N THR A 140 9.46 13.82 -17.45
CA THR A 140 8.12 13.85 -16.89
C THR A 140 7.17 13.03 -17.77
N LEU A 141 6.30 12.25 -17.14
CA LEU A 141 5.24 11.54 -17.83
C LEU A 141 3.92 11.66 -17.06
N ASN A 142 2.82 11.52 -17.80
CA ASN A 142 1.49 11.36 -17.23
C ASN A 142 0.95 10.00 -17.60
N THR A 143 0.39 9.28 -16.62
CA THR A 143 -0.31 8.03 -16.90
C THR A 143 -1.74 8.31 -17.36
N ASP A 144 -2.34 7.38 -18.06
CA ASP A 144 -3.79 7.28 -18.13
C ASP A 144 -4.31 6.66 -16.83
N TRP A 145 -5.58 6.27 -16.79
CA TRP A 145 -6.20 5.68 -15.61
C TRP A 145 -5.49 4.39 -15.21
N VAL A 146 -5.01 4.35 -13.97
CA VAL A 146 -4.45 3.16 -13.32
C VAL A 146 -5.50 2.63 -12.35
N GLU A 147 -5.93 1.40 -12.56
CA GLU A 147 -6.92 0.70 -11.73
C GLU A 147 -6.24 0.08 -10.50
N TRP A 148 -6.85 0.28 -9.34
CA TRP A 148 -6.37 -0.25 -8.06
C TRP A 148 -7.36 -1.29 -7.53
N ASN A 149 -7.03 -2.56 -7.71
CA ASN A 149 -7.84 -3.69 -7.25
C ASN A 149 -7.44 -4.07 -5.82
N ARG A 150 -8.16 -3.54 -4.84
CA ARG A 150 -7.92 -3.83 -3.42
C ARG A 150 -9.10 -4.59 -2.83
N LEU A 151 -8.79 -5.64 -2.05
CA LEU A 151 -9.81 -6.47 -1.38
C LEU A 151 -10.44 -5.78 -0.17
N ASP A 152 -9.78 -4.76 0.37
CA ASP A 152 -10.23 -3.98 1.53
C ASP A 152 -11.04 -2.73 1.15
N GLU A 153 -11.41 -2.59 -0.13
CA GLU A 153 -12.25 -1.50 -0.63
C GLU A 153 -13.60 -2.03 -1.14
N ASP A 154 -14.68 -1.29 -0.89
CA ASP A 154 -16.01 -1.65 -1.40
C ASP A 154 -16.09 -1.52 -2.92
N GLN A 155 -15.40 -0.52 -3.45
CA GLN A 155 -15.36 -0.22 -4.87
C GLN A 155 -13.94 0.13 -5.28
N GLN A 156 -13.58 -0.21 -6.51
CA GLN A 156 -12.25 0.03 -7.01
C GLN A 156 -11.98 1.52 -7.19
N TYR A 157 -10.76 1.91 -6.91
CA TYR A 157 -10.24 3.23 -7.20
C TYR A 157 -9.48 3.23 -8.52
N ARG A 158 -9.47 4.37 -9.20
CA ARG A 158 -8.59 4.62 -10.34
C ARG A 158 -7.94 5.98 -10.21
N GLY A 159 -6.67 6.05 -10.58
CA GLY A 159 -5.88 7.27 -10.45
C GLY A 159 -5.13 7.63 -11.72
N ARG A 160 -4.96 8.92 -11.97
CA ARG A 160 -4.04 9.47 -12.97
C ARG A 160 -2.90 10.13 -12.27
N TYR A 161 -1.69 9.87 -12.74
CA TYR A 161 -0.46 10.29 -12.08
C TYR A 161 0.41 11.11 -13.02
N GLN A 162 1.05 12.13 -12.46
CA GLN A 162 2.22 12.74 -13.05
C GLN A 162 3.44 12.24 -12.32
N ILE A 163 4.38 11.65 -13.07
CA ILE A 163 5.61 11.09 -12.52
C ILE A 163 6.78 11.80 -13.16
N SER A 164 7.72 12.28 -12.35
CA SER A 164 8.91 12.97 -12.83
C SER A 164 10.15 12.55 -12.05
N VAL A 165 11.30 12.61 -12.72
CA VAL A 165 12.62 12.44 -12.11
C VAL A 165 13.32 13.78 -12.14
N LYS A 166 13.74 14.27 -10.99
CA LYS A 166 14.38 15.58 -10.85
C LYS A 166 15.70 15.48 -10.10
N PRO A 167 16.74 16.17 -10.55
CA PRO A 167 17.97 16.27 -9.77
C PRO A 167 17.71 17.08 -8.47
N GLN A 168 18.28 16.62 -7.37
CA GLN A 168 18.17 17.28 -6.06
C GLN A 168 19.50 17.18 -5.32
N GLY A 169 20.42 18.12 -5.60
CA GLY A 169 21.78 18.07 -5.11
C GLY A 169 22.53 16.83 -5.58
N TYR A 170 23.02 16.03 -4.63
CA TYR A 170 23.72 14.75 -4.91
C TYR A 170 22.78 13.56 -5.09
N GLN A 171 21.48 13.79 -5.11
CA GLN A 171 20.44 12.76 -5.24
C GLN A 171 19.55 13.05 -6.44
N GLN A 172 18.75 12.07 -6.82
CA GLN A 172 17.65 12.21 -7.74
C GLN A 172 16.34 11.93 -7.02
N ALA A 173 15.33 12.74 -7.28
CA ALA A 173 14.01 12.57 -6.72
C ALA A 173 13.04 11.99 -7.77
N VAL A 174 12.46 10.84 -7.49
CA VAL A 174 11.28 10.35 -8.21
C VAL A 174 10.07 10.94 -7.53
N VAL A 175 9.37 11.83 -8.21
CA VAL A 175 8.19 12.53 -7.70
C VAL A 175 6.95 11.94 -8.35
N VAL A 176 6.05 11.43 -7.56
CA VAL A 176 4.75 10.90 -7.96
C VAL A 176 3.67 11.83 -7.44
N LYS A 177 3.02 12.55 -8.33
CA LYS A 177 1.88 13.41 -8.02
C LYS A 177 0.59 12.74 -8.51
N LEU A 178 -0.36 12.56 -7.62
CA LEU A 178 -1.71 12.10 -7.97
C LEU A 178 -2.51 13.29 -8.52
N VAL A 179 -2.83 13.24 -9.81
CA VAL A 179 -3.53 14.33 -10.50
C VAL A 179 -5.04 14.21 -10.36
N ASN A 180 -5.55 12.99 -10.52
CA ASN A 180 -6.96 12.67 -10.37
C ASN A 180 -7.11 11.35 -9.62
N LEU A 181 -8.09 11.28 -8.74
CA LEU A 181 -8.51 10.05 -8.07
C LEU A 181 -10.02 9.94 -8.17
N GLU A 182 -10.50 8.77 -8.58
CA GLU A 182 -11.91 8.47 -8.67
C GLU A 182 -12.23 7.12 -8.01
N GLN A 183 -13.42 7.05 -7.43
CA GLN A 183 -14.04 5.80 -6.98
C GLN A 183 -15.44 5.70 -7.58
N ALA A 184 -15.74 4.62 -8.28
CA ALA A 184 -17.02 4.44 -8.99
C ALA A 184 -17.40 5.62 -9.90
N GLY A 185 -16.44 6.22 -10.57
CA GLY A 185 -16.65 7.37 -11.45
C GLY A 185 -16.88 8.71 -10.76
N LYS A 186 -16.77 8.78 -9.43
CA LYS A 186 -16.86 10.00 -8.65
C LYS A 186 -15.47 10.48 -8.22
N PRO A 187 -15.16 11.78 -8.34
CA PRO A 187 -13.89 12.30 -7.87
C PRO A 187 -13.76 12.17 -6.35
N VAL A 188 -12.56 11.83 -5.89
CA VAL A 188 -12.20 11.67 -4.49
C VAL A 188 -11.15 12.70 -4.13
N ALA A 189 -11.40 13.49 -3.10
CA ALA A 189 -10.49 14.53 -2.59
C ALA A 189 -10.12 14.32 -1.11
N ASP A 190 -10.48 13.16 -0.54
CA ASP A 190 -10.16 12.84 0.84
C ASP A 190 -8.65 12.68 1.04
N PRO A 191 -8.02 13.41 1.99
CA PRO A 191 -6.57 13.42 2.17
C PRO A 191 -5.97 12.03 2.43
N ALA A 192 -6.66 11.16 3.17
CA ALA A 192 -6.18 9.82 3.47
C ALA A 192 -6.14 8.93 2.21
N SER A 193 -7.14 9.06 1.34
CA SER A 193 -7.18 8.38 0.05
C SER A 193 -6.12 8.93 -0.91
N LEU A 194 -5.95 10.25 -0.99
CA LEU A 194 -4.90 10.85 -1.81
C LEU A 194 -3.51 10.36 -1.39
N GLN A 195 -3.24 10.34 -0.08
CA GLN A 195 -1.99 9.79 0.46
C GLN A 195 -1.83 8.30 0.12
N ARG A 196 -2.87 7.51 0.30
CA ARG A 196 -2.84 6.07 0.06
C ARG A 196 -2.49 5.74 -1.38
N TYR A 197 -3.11 6.40 -2.34
CA TYR A 197 -2.95 6.07 -3.75
C TYR A 197 -1.72 6.73 -4.41
N SER A 198 -1.29 7.91 -3.95
CA SER A 198 0.01 8.45 -4.38
C SER A 198 1.17 7.60 -3.85
N THR A 199 1.09 7.17 -2.60
CA THR A 199 2.06 6.26 -1.97
C THR A 199 2.06 4.89 -2.65
N ALA A 200 0.90 4.33 -3.00
CA ALA A 200 0.81 3.05 -3.68
C ALA A 200 1.55 3.06 -5.02
N MET A 201 1.40 4.12 -5.82
CA MET A 201 2.13 4.27 -7.07
C MET A 201 3.65 4.40 -6.83
N LEU A 202 4.07 5.17 -5.82
CA LEU A 202 5.48 5.29 -5.49
C LEU A 202 6.07 3.95 -5.04
N ASN A 203 5.32 3.16 -4.27
CA ASN A 203 5.76 1.83 -3.81
C ASN A 203 5.96 0.86 -4.99
N VAL A 204 5.08 0.88 -5.98
CA VAL A 204 5.26 0.09 -7.23
C VAL A 204 6.59 0.44 -7.91
N ILE A 205 6.93 1.73 -7.96
CA ILE A 205 8.20 2.17 -8.56
C ILE A 205 9.38 1.74 -7.67
N SER A 206 9.30 1.93 -6.36
CA SER A 206 10.35 1.56 -5.41
C SER A 206 10.64 0.05 -5.44
N GLU A 207 9.61 -0.79 -5.49
CA GLU A 207 9.73 -2.23 -5.64
C GLU A 207 10.43 -2.62 -6.96
N GLY A 208 10.02 -2.00 -8.06
CA GLY A 208 10.63 -2.25 -9.36
C GLY A 208 12.11 -1.84 -9.41
N LEU A 209 12.48 -0.73 -8.77
CA LEU A 209 13.87 -0.28 -8.66
C LEU A 209 14.72 -1.22 -7.80
N ASP A 210 14.16 -1.75 -6.71
CA ASP A 210 14.84 -2.73 -5.85
C ASP A 210 15.06 -4.07 -6.58
N MET A 211 14.06 -4.57 -7.28
CA MET A 211 14.15 -5.78 -8.11
C MET A 211 15.21 -5.64 -9.19
N ASN A 212 15.30 -4.49 -9.85
CA ASN A 212 16.31 -4.22 -10.87
C ASN A 212 17.72 -4.19 -10.27
N ALA A 213 17.88 -3.58 -9.08
CA ALA A 213 19.16 -3.54 -8.37
C ALA A 213 19.62 -4.95 -7.97
N THR A 214 18.75 -5.76 -7.41
CA THR A 214 19.01 -7.14 -7.01
C THR A 214 19.38 -8.01 -8.23
N SER A 215 18.65 -7.86 -9.34
CA SER A 215 18.93 -8.57 -10.58
C SER A 215 20.30 -8.22 -11.16
N ALA A 216 20.69 -6.94 -11.13
CA ALA A 216 22.00 -6.48 -11.59
C ALA A 216 23.13 -7.01 -10.71
N GLN A 217 22.96 -7.04 -9.39
CA GLN A 217 23.91 -7.62 -8.45
C GLN A 217 24.11 -9.13 -8.69
N ASN A 218 23.03 -9.87 -8.86
CA ASN A 218 23.07 -11.29 -9.16
C ASN A 218 23.76 -11.59 -10.51
N ALA A 219 23.54 -10.76 -11.52
CA ALA A 219 24.21 -10.89 -12.82
C ALA A 219 25.71 -10.60 -12.70
N ALA A 220 26.10 -9.56 -11.94
CA ALA A 220 27.50 -9.24 -11.69
C ALA A 220 28.23 -10.35 -10.91
N GLN A 221 27.58 -10.95 -9.92
CA GLN A 221 28.14 -12.09 -9.17
C GLN A 221 28.33 -13.34 -10.05
N ARG A 222 27.39 -13.64 -10.96
CA ARG A 222 27.50 -14.75 -11.90
C ARG A 222 28.63 -14.52 -12.88
N SER A 223 28.81 -13.30 -13.40
CA SER A 223 29.92 -12.99 -14.29
C SER A 223 31.27 -13.01 -13.57
N ALA A 224 31.35 -12.57 -12.32
CA ALA A 224 32.56 -12.68 -11.50
C ALA A 224 32.91 -14.14 -11.15
N GLY A 225 31.91 -14.98 -10.90
CA GLY A 225 32.06 -16.40 -10.65
C GLY A 225 32.46 -17.21 -11.89
N ALA A 226 32.15 -16.73 -13.09
CA ALA A 226 32.54 -17.38 -14.35
C ALA A 226 33.99 -17.12 -14.74
N THR A 227 34.71 -16.25 -14.03
CA THR A 227 36.15 -15.97 -14.28
C THR A 227 37.10 -16.83 -13.46
N PHE A 228 36.61 -17.78 -12.68
CA PHE A 228 37.46 -18.83 -12.12
C PHE A 228 37.74 -19.86 -13.21
N ASP A 229 38.80 -19.61 -14.00
CA ASP A 229 39.38 -20.58 -14.88
C ASP A 229 40.18 -21.57 -13.98
N VAL A 230 39.54 -22.69 -13.66
CA VAL A 230 40.21 -23.77 -12.93
C VAL A 230 41.15 -24.47 -13.93
N GLN A 231 42.38 -23.99 -14.04
CA GLN A 231 43.39 -24.70 -14.76
C GLN A 231 43.77 -25.95 -13.95
N SER A 232 43.45 -27.10 -14.46
CA SER A 232 43.94 -28.36 -13.95
C SER A 232 45.36 -28.54 -14.48
N ALA A 233 46.35 -28.36 -13.62
CA ALA A 233 47.72 -28.80 -13.91
C ALA A 233 47.90 -30.24 -13.39
N ALA A 234 48.51 -31.11 -14.18
CA ALA A 234 48.97 -32.42 -13.69
C ALA A 234 50.36 -32.26 -13.10
N ASP A 235 50.63 -32.87 -11.96
CA ASP A 235 51.96 -32.98 -11.40
C ASP A 235 52.80 -33.98 -12.17
N ASP A 236 54.13 -34.07 -11.87
CA ASP A 236 55.07 -35.02 -12.50
C ASP A 236 54.65 -36.49 -12.26
N THR A 237 53.71 -36.78 -11.43
CA THR A 237 53.16 -38.12 -11.15
C THR A 237 51.88 -38.41 -11.93
N GLY A 238 51.38 -37.45 -12.73
CA GLY A 238 50.17 -37.59 -13.55
C GLY A 238 48.82 -37.48 -12.77
N LEU A 239 48.86 -37.07 -11.50
CA LEU A 239 47.65 -36.85 -10.72
C LEU A 239 47.10 -35.41 -10.94
N PRO A 240 45.80 -35.25 -11.12
CA PRO A 240 45.20 -33.92 -11.30
C PRO A 240 45.29 -33.10 -10.00
N MET A 241 45.97 -31.94 -10.05
CA MET A 241 45.99 -30.95 -8.97
C MET A 241 45.06 -29.77 -9.31
N LEU A 242 44.26 -29.36 -8.34
CA LEU A 242 43.52 -28.08 -8.37
C LEU A 242 44.47 -26.96 -7.93
N VAL A 243 44.68 -25.99 -8.80
CA VAL A 243 45.40 -24.76 -8.51
C VAL A 243 44.42 -23.61 -8.42
#